data_34b65d42e76fbaca242e16710bdb0a80
#
_entry.id   34b65d42e76fbaca242e16710bdb0a80
#
_cell.length_a   1.000
_cell.length_b   1.000
_cell.length_c   1.000
_cell.angle_alpha   90.00
_cell.angle_beta   90.00
_cell.angle_gamma   90.00
#
_symmetry.space_group_name_H-M   'P 1'
#
loop_
_entity.id
_entity.type
_entity.pdbx_description
1 polymer ?
#
loop_
_entity_poly.entity_id
_entity_poly.type
_entity_poly.pdbx_seq_one_letter_code
_entity_poly.pdbx_strand_id
1 'polypeptide(L)'
;EICETAAGIARAVKYRGAGTVEFIYAQDGAFYFLEMNTRLQVEHPVTEMVTGFDLVAEQLRIAAGEGLSTAQADIPQNGHSIELRICAEDATADFRPAIGDILLLDEPSGPGVRVDSGILSGGKVTTGFDPMLSKLIVHGADRPEAIARARQAVRNYVILGVTTNTGYLDAILAHPDFAAGNFSTSFLGEQAQTLTAPGEDVSHLLIAAAALSDERLVAEVMQIPEMHRKMGEWRN
;
A
#
# COMPACT_ATOMS: atom_id res chain seq x y z
N GLU A 1 24.46 -16.30 3.90
CA GLU A 1 24.79 -16.48 5.32
C GLU A 1 23.60 -16.10 6.21
N ILE A 2 23.06 -14.88 6.16
CA ILE A 2 21.96 -14.41 7.01
C ILE A 2 20.70 -15.30 6.89
N CYS A 3 20.29 -15.65 5.68
CA CYS A 3 19.13 -16.54 5.44
C CYS A 3 19.34 -17.94 6.03
N GLU A 4 20.57 -18.47 5.94
CA GLU A 4 20.89 -19.78 6.51
C GLU A 4 20.92 -19.75 8.04
N THR A 5 21.38 -18.63 8.62
CA THR A 5 21.30 -18.40 10.06
C THR A 5 19.85 -18.36 10.54
N ALA A 6 18.98 -17.64 9.82
CA ALA A 6 17.53 -17.59 10.11
C ALA A 6 16.89 -18.99 10.07
N ALA A 7 17.19 -19.77 9.02
CA ALA A 7 16.71 -21.15 8.91
C ALA A 7 17.27 -22.05 10.02
N GLY A 8 18.52 -21.82 10.43
CA GLY A 8 19.16 -22.52 11.57
C GLY A 8 18.44 -22.25 12.89
N ILE A 9 18.05 -21.00 13.16
CA ILE A 9 17.27 -20.63 14.35
C ILE A 9 15.93 -21.37 14.36
N ALA A 10 15.20 -21.33 13.24
CA ALA A 10 13.90 -22.03 13.14
C ALA A 10 14.03 -23.55 13.34
N ARG A 11 15.08 -24.18 12.79
CA ARG A 11 15.35 -25.61 13.00
C ARG A 11 15.66 -25.95 14.46
N ALA A 12 16.46 -25.09 15.13
CA ALA A 12 16.88 -25.32 16.52
C ALA A 12 15.67 -25.36 17.48
N VAL A 13 14.66 -24.54 17.24
CA VAL A 13 13.43 -24.50 18.04
C VAL A 13 12.30 -25.36 17.46
N LYS A 14 12.57 -26.10 16.38
CA LYS A 14 11.58 -26.94 15.67
C LYS A 14 10.32 -26.15 15.30
N TYR A 15 10.52 -24.92 14.83
CA TYR A 15 9.43 -24.01 14.49
C TYR A 15 8.58 -24.56 13.34
N ARG A 16 7.26 -24.37 13.43
CA ARG A 16 6.30 -24.77 12.40
C ARG A 16 5.36 -23.59 12.12
N GLY A 17 5.18 -23.29 10.85
CA GLY A 17 4.33 -22.18 10.37
C GLY A 17 5.16 -21.05 9.77
N ALA A 18 4.46 -19.97 9.35
CA ALA A 18 5.13 -18.77 8.86
C ALA A 18 5.79 -17.99 10.01
N GLY A 19 6.97 -17.47 9.76
CA GLY A 19 7.71 -16.63 10.71
C GLY A 19 8.79 -15.83 10.02
N THR A 20 9.22 -14.76 10.67
CA THR A 20 10.29 -13.88 10.19
C THR A 20 11.34 -13.72 11.26
N VAL A 21 12.59 -13.97 10.91
CA VAL A 21 13.73 -13.67 11.77
C VAL A 21 14.31 -12.33 11.36
N GLU A 22 14.35 -11.39 12.28
CA GLU A 22 14.84 -10.04 12.05
C GLU A 22 16.28 -9.88 12.54
N PHE A 23 17.09 -9.17 11.74
CA PHE A 23 18.48 -8.88 12.04
C PHE A 23 18.76 -7.39 11.86
N ILE A 24 19.63 -6.85 12.70
CA ILE A 24 20.30 -5.58 12.44
C ILE A 24 21.47 -5.88 11.51
N TYR A 25 21.49 -5.21 10.35
CA TYR A 25 22.57 -5.34 9.37
C TYR A 25 23.42 -4.07 9.36
N ALA A 26 24.70 -4.20 9.69
CA ALA A 26 25.63 -3.09 9.77
C ALA A 26 26.32 -2.82 8.42
N GLN A 27 26.84 -1.60 8.23
CA GLN A 27 27.52 -1.20 7.00
C GLN A 27 28.77 -2.03 6.66
N ASP A 28 29.42 -2.60 7.65
CA ASP A 28 30.58 -3.48 7.49
C ASP A 28 30.22 -4.91 7.09
N GLY A 29 28.92 -5.20 6.92
CA GLY A 29 28.41 -6.52 6.57
C GLY A 29 28.13 -7.43 7.76
N ALA A 30 28.41 -7.01 8.99
CA ALA A 30 28.04 -7.74 10.19
C ALA A 30 26.51 -7.72 10.39
N PHE A 31 25.97 -8.82 10.92
CA PHE A 31 24.54 -8.87 11.24
C PHE A 31 24.31 -9.47 12.63
N TYR A 32 23.30 -8.96 13.31
CA TYR A 32 22.99 -9.30 14.69
C TYR A 32 21.51 -9.66 14.81
N PHE A 33 21.20 -10.78 15.46
CA PHE A 33 19.82 -11.19 15.73
C PHE A 33 19.11 -10.11 16.55
N LEU A 34 17.93 -9.73 16.10
CA LEU A 34 17.05 -8.80 16.80
C LEU A 34 15.90 -9.54 17.47
N GLU A 35 15.03 -10.16 16.67
CA GLU A 35 13.88 -10.91 17.17
C GLU A 35 13.38 -11.95 16.14
N MET A 36 12.44 -12.78 16.57
CA MET A 36 11.67 -13.63 15.68
C MET A 36 10.18 -13.37 15.85
N ASN A 37 9.55 -12.94 14.78
CA ASN A 37 8.10 -12.82 14.71
C ASN A 37 7.49 -14.16 14.33
N THR A 38 6.80 -14.80 15.29
CA THR A 38 6.22 -16.14 15.13
C THR A 38 4.82 -16.11 14.52
N ARG A 39 4.64 -15.33 13.49
CA ARG A 39 3.39 -15.09 12.77
C ARG A 39 3.67 -14.68 11.33
N LEU A 40 2.61 -14.67 10.53
CA LEU A 40 2.67 -14.04 9.21
C LEU A 40 2.84 -12.51 9.37
N GLN A 41 3.68 -11.92 8.55
CA GLN A 41 3.90 -10.47 8.54
C GLN A 41 2.81 -9.76 7.71
N VAL A 42 2.59 -8.47 8.01
CA VAL A 42 1.67 -7.63 7.24
C VAL A 42 2.09 -7.60 5.77
N GLU A 43 3.40 -7.47 5.52
CA GLU A 43 4.02 -7.32 4.21
C GLU A 43 4.26 -8.65 3.44
N HIS A 44 3.70 -9.78 3.90
CA HIS A 44 3.80 -11.06 3.17
C HIS A 44 3.38 -10.99 1.69
N PRO A 45 2.42 -10.12 1.28
CA PRO A 45 2.02 -10.03 -0.11
C PRO A 45 3.15 -9.67 -1.07
N VAL A 46 4.18 -8.93 -0.62
CA VAL A 46 5.38 -8.65 -1.43
C VAL A 46 6.07 -9.95 -1.86
N THR A 47 6.23 -10.88 -0.92
CA THR A 47 6.80 -12.21 -1.20
C THR A 47 5.89 -13.01 -2.13
N GLU A 48 4.58 -13.01 -1.88
CA GLU A 48 3.61 -13.71 -2.73
C GLU A 48 3.66 -13.22 -4.19
N MET A 49 3.74 -11.90 -4.39
CA MET A 49 3.77 -11.30 -5.72
C MET A 49 5.03 -11.64 -6.52
N VAL A 50 6.19 -11.77 -5.88
CA VAL A 50 7.45 -12.10 -6.58
C VAL A 50 7.71 -13.59 -6.70
N THR A 51 7.08 -14.43 -5.86
CA THR A 51 7.28 -15.88 -5.88
C THR A 51 6.13 -16.66 -6.50
N GLY A 52 4.91 -16.09 -6.49
CA GLY A 52 3.69 -16.78 -6.92
C GLY A 52 3.14 -17.77 -5.88
N PHE A 53 3.68 -17.79 -4.65
CA PHE A 53 3.21 -18.66 -3.57
C PHE A 53 2.16 -17.94 -2.70
N ASP A 54 1.10 -18.65 -2.35
CA ASP A 54 0.12 -18.23 -1.35
C ASP A 54 0.60 -18.71 0.04
N LEU A 55 1.18 -17.78 0.81
CA LEU A 55 1.75 -18.09 2.12
C LEU A 55 0.68 -18.45 3.16
N VAL A 56 -0.53 -17.92 3.02
CA VAL A 56 -1.65 -18.26 3.89
C VAL A 56 -2.12 -19.69 3.61
N ALA A 57 -2.25 -20.08 2.35
CA ALA A 57 -2.57 -21.46 1.97
C ALA A 57 -1.51 -22.45 2.46
N GLU A 58 -0.20 -22.09 2.38
CA GLU A 58 0.88 -22.91 2.92
C GLU A 58 0.78 -23.07 4.45
N GLN A 59 0.42 -22.02 5.19
CA GLN A 59 0.17 -22.13 6.64
C GLN A 59 -0.95 -23.13 6.95
N LEU A 60 -2.05 -23.09 6.18
CA LEU A 60 -3.17 -24.02 6.36
C LEU A 60 -2.76 -25.46 6.09
N ARG A 61 -1.99 -25.72 5.03
CA ARG A 61 -1.45 -27.06 4.71
C ARG A 61 -0.54 -27.58 5.82
N ILE A 62 0.40 -26.74 6.31
CA ILE A 62 1.28 -27.09 7.42
C ILE A 62 0.49 -27.40 8.70
N ALA A 63 -0.57 -26.61 8.97
CA ALA A 63 -1.45 -26.86 10.12
C ALA A 63 -2.24 -28.17 9.98
N ALA A 64 -2.61 -28.56 8.76
CA ALA A 64 -3.24 -29.84 8.46
C ALA A 64 -2.27 -31.03 8.57
N GLY A 65 -1.00 -30.79 8.79
CA GLY A 65 0.03 -31.82 8.93
C GLY A 65 0.76 -32.17 7.63
N GLU A 66 0.52 -31.44 6.56
CA GLU A 66 1.22 -31.57 5.28
C GLU A 66 2.62 -30.94 5.37
N GLY A 67 3.50 -31.30 4.43
CA GLY A 67 4.78 -30.61 4.24
C GLY A 67 4.63 -29.35 3.40
N LEU A 68 5.74 -28.62 3.19
CA LEU A 68 5.81 -27.53 2.23
C LEU A 68 5.52 -28.08 0.81
N SER A 69 4.77 -27.32 0.02
CA SER A 69 4.40 -27.70 -1.34
C SER A 69 5.58 -27.69 -2.31
N THR A 70 6.67 -26.98 -1.97
CA THR A 70 7.82 -26.74 -2.83
C THR A 70 9.12 -26.72 -2.04
N ALA A 71 10.21 -27.18 -2.67
CA ALA A 71 11.52 -27.06 -2.08
C ALA A 71 12.08 -25.65 -2.22
N GLN A 72 12.93 -25.20 -1.30
CA GLN A 72 13.51 -23.84 -1.31
C GLN A 72 14.20 -23.49 -2.62
N ALA A 73 14.85 -24.46 -3.26
CA ALA A 73 15.60 -24.24 -4.51
C ALA A 73 14.68 -24.00 -5.73
N ASP A 74 13.41 -24.39 -5.65
CA ASP A 74 12.45 -24.32 -6.75
C ASP A 74 11.54 -23.09 -6.62
N ILE A 75 11.74 -22.26 -5.58
CA ILE A 75 10.97 -21.03 -5.41
C ILE A 75 11.49 -19.96 -6.39
N PRO A 76 10.65 -19.53 -7.36
CA PRO A 76 11.04 -18.48 -8.28
C PRO A 76 11.10 -17.12 -7.57
N GLN A 77 11.85 -16.19 -8.15
CA GLN A 77 11.80 -14.78 -7.80
C GLN A 77 11.71 -13.97 -9.10
N ASN A 78 10.55 -13.41 -9.37
CA ASN A 78 10.24 -12.69 -10.59
C ASN A 78 9.90 -11.23 -10.29
N GLY A 79 10.60 -10.31 -10.97
CA GLY A 79 10.31 -8.89 -10.89
C GLY A 79 10.59 -8.26 -9.53
N HIS A 80 9.85 -7.22 -9.23
CA HIS A 80 9.95 -6.43 -8.00
C HIS A 80 8.56 -6.06 -7.49
N SER A 81 8.35 -6.12 -6.19
CA SER A 81 7.08 -5.75 -5.57
C SER A 81 7.28 -4.72 -4.47
N ILE A 82 6.29 -3.83 -4.32
CA ILE A 82 6.26 -2.79 -3.30
C ILE A 82 4.89 -2.86 -2.63
N GLU A 83 4.86 -2.84 -1.30
CA GLU A 83 3.64 -2.69 -0.51
C GLU A 83 3.59 -1.32 0.14
N LEU A 84 2.43 -0.70 0.08
CA LEU A 84 2.09 0.56 0.73
C LEU A 84 1.00 0.29 1.77
N ARG A 85 1.27 0.65 3.03
CA ARG A 85 0.25 0.62 4.09
C ARG A 85 -0.54 1.92 4.05
N ILE A 86 -1.79 1.85 3.61
CA ILE A 86 -2.68 3.00 3.56
C ILE A 86 -3.28 3.18 4.95
N CYS A 87 -2.95 4.30 5.60
CA CYS A 87 -3.35 4.59 6.97
C CYS A 87 -4.20 5.86 7.03
N ALA A 88 -5.17 5.87 7.94
CA ALA A 88 -5.93 7.07 8.30
C ALA A 88 -5.09 7.95 9.24
N GLU A 89 -4.14 8.68 8.68
CA GLU A 89 -3.15 9.49 9.39
C GLU A 89 -2.86 10.79 8.64
N ASP A 90 -2.64 11.84 9.41
CA ASP A 90 -2.20 13.13 8.88
C ASP A 90 -0.68 13.25 9.00
N ALA A 91 0.02 13.01 7.90
CA ALA A 91 1.48 13.09 7.85
C ALA A 91 2.02 14.52 8.11
N THR A 92 1.20 15.57 7.89
CA THR A 92 1.59 16.96 8.15
C THR A 92 1.44 17.34 9.62
N ALA A 93 0.73 16.52 10.41
CA ALA A 93 0.46 16.71 11.82
C ALA A 93 1.03 15.56 12.67
N ASP A 94 2.28 15.20 12.40
CA ASP A 94 3.03 14.16 13.13
C ASP A 94 2.32 12.79 13.13
N PHE A 95 1.76 12.41 11.96
CA PHE A 95 1.03 11.15 11.77
C PHE A 95 -0.12 10.95 12.75
N ARG A 96 -0.76 12.06 13.15
CA ARG A 96 -1.93 12.00 14.02
C ARG A 96 -3.02 11.17 13.37
N PRO A 97 -3.58 10.17 14.08
CA PRO A 97 -4.69 9.36 13.56
C PRO A 97 -5.90 10.21 13.18
N ALA A 98 -6.46 9.93 12.01
CA ALA A 98 -7.70 10.53 11.51
C ALA A 98 -8.87 9.59 11.76
N ILE A 99 -9.97 10.13 12.25
CA ILE A 99 -11.22 9.39 12.48
C ILE A 99 -12.36 10.04 11.69
N GLY A 100 -13.34 9.28 11.28
CA GLY A 100 -14.48 9.79 10.54
C GLY A 100 -15.21 8.72 9.75
N ASP A 101 -16.18 9.14 8.97
CA ASP A 101 -16.92 8.26 8.08
C ASP A 101 -16.25 8.25 6.69
N ILE A 102 -16.16 7.07 6.08
CA ILE A 102 -15.66 6.93 4.70
C ILE A 102 -16.82 7.25 3.75
N LEU A 103 -16.78 8.43 3.16
CA LEU A 103 -17.84 8.94 2.29
C LEU A 103 -17.78 8.31 0.89
N LEU A 104 -16.56 8.09 0.38
CA LEU A 104 -16.30 7.48 -0.91
C LEU A 104 -15.04 6.65 -0.83
N LEU A 105 -15.08 5.46 -1.40
CA LEU A 105 -13.94 4.57 -1.59
C LEU A 105 -13.91 4.14 -3.05
N ASP A 106 -12.79 4.42 -3.75
CA ASP A 106 -12.49 3.88 -5.07
C ASP A 106 -11.07 3.32 -5.05
N GLU A 107 -10.97 2.00 -5.10
CA GLU A 107 -9.71 1.27 -4.95
C GLU A 107 -9.06 1.05 -6.31
N PRO A 108 -7.74 1.29 -6.45
CA PRO A 108 -7.05 1.06 -7.70
C PRO A 108 -7.05 -0.43 -8.06
N SER A 109 -7.16 -0.71 -9.34
CA SER A 109 -7.12 -2.06 -9.88
C SER A 109 -6.36 -2.11 -11.20
N GLY A 110 -6.02 -3.32 -11.65
CA GLY A 110 -5.35 -3.53 -12.93
C GLY A 110 -4.18 -4.52 -12.85
N PRO A 111 -3.48 -4.75 -13.96
CA PRO A 111 -2.36 -5.69 -14.00
C PRO A 111 -1.24 -5.31 -13.02
N GLY A 112 -0.85 -6.25 -12.16
CA GLY A 112 0.19 -6.03 -11.16
C GLY A 112 -0.22 -5.10 -10.01
N VAL A 113 -1.53 -4.88 -9.79
CA VAL A 113 -2.06 -4.14 -8.65
C VAL A 113 -2.96 -5.08 -7.84
N ARG A 114 -2.72 -5.14 -6.53
CA ARG A 114 -3.53 -5.88 -5.55
C ARG A 114 -3.85 -4.92 -4.40
N VAL A 115 -5.08 -4.96 -3.93
CA VAL A 115 -5.51 -4.26 -2.71
C VAL A 115 -6.07 -5.27 -1.73
N ASP A 116 -5.50 -5.31 -0.53
CA ASP A 116 -6.06 -6.06 0.59
C ASP A 116 -6.68 -5.03 1.54
N SER A 117 -8.00 -4.89 1.48
CA SER A 117 -8.74 -3.80 2.15
C SER A 117 -9.57 -4.31 3.32
N GLY A 118 -9.61 -3.50 4.38
CA GLY A 118 -10.46 -3.69 5.55
C GLY A 118 -11.61 -2.67 5.65
N ILE A 119 -11.80 -1.83 4.63
CA ILE A 119 -12.76 -0.73 4.64
C ILE A 119 -13.75 -0.81 3.47
N LEU A 120 -14.83 -0.06 3.57
CA LEU A 120 -15.82 0.11 2.51
C LEU A 120 -16.48 1.50 2.60
N SER A 121 -17.09 1.95 1.50
CA SER A 121 -17.89 3.19 1.48
C SER A 121 -19.03 3.10 2.51
N GLY A 122 -19.25 4.17 3.29
CA GLY A 122 -20.18 4.21 4.40
C GLY A 122 -19.65 3.59 5.69
N GLY A 123 -18.43 3.02 5.67
CA GLY A 123 -17.73 2.53 6.87
C GLY A 123 -17.24 3.66 7.77
N LYS A 124 -16.77 3.31 8.96
CA LYS A 124 -16.30 4.28 9.95
C LYS A 124 -14.91 3.92 10.45
N VAL A 125 -14.01 4.89 10.43
CA VAL A 125 -12.69 4.81 11.04
C VAL A 125 -12.77 5.31 12.48
N THR A 126 -12.28 4.50 13.41
CA THR A 126 -12.33 4.79 14.86
C THR A 126 -10.96 4.56 15.49
N THR A 127 -10.79 4.99 16.74
CA THR A 127 -9.58 4.77 17.53
C THR A 127 -9.49 3.39 18.17
N GLY A 128 -10.46 2.51 17.92
CA GLY A 128 -10.51 1.18 18.54
C GLY A 128 -9.53 0.16 17.96
N PHE A 129 -8.94 0.48 16.82
CA PHE A 129 -8.02 -0.37 16.08
C PHE A 129 -6.83 0.44 15.56
N ASP A 130 -5.88 -0.25 14.93
CA ASP A 130 -4.78 0.31 14.17
C ASP A 130 -5.30 1.26 13.06
N PRO A 131 -4.61 2.39 12.78
CA PRO A 131 -5.03 3.33 11.74
C PRO A 131 -4.93 2.75 10.31
N MET A 132 -4.34 1.59 10.12
CA MET A 132 -4.20 0.95 8.81
C MET A 132 -5.56 0.57 8.23
N LEU A 133 -5.88 1.12 7.05
CA LEU A 133 -7.13 0.90 6.32
C LEU A 133 -7.04 -0.25 5.34
N SER A 134 -5.93 -0.29 4.62
CA SER A 134 -5.68 -1.28 3.57
C SER A 134 -4.19 -1.38 3.25
N LYS A 135 -3.84 -2.40 2.47
CA LYS A 135 -2.53 -2.54 1.84
C LYS A 135 -2.70 -2.43 0.34
N LEU A 136 -1.91 -1.58 -0.29
CA LEU A 136 -1.77 -1.51 -1.74
C LEU A 136 -0.46 -2.18 -2.12
N ILE A 137 -0.53 -3.26 -2.87
CA ILE A 137 0.61 -4.03 -3.32
C ILE A 137 0.73 -3.93 -4.83
N VAL A 138 1.92 -3.64 -5.32
CA VAL A 138 2.20 -3.58 -6.75
C VAL A 138 3.35 -4.48 -7.13
N HIS A 139 3.32 -4.96 -8.37
CA HIS A 139 4.39 -5.77 -8.96
C HIS A 139 4.78 -5.20 -10.32
N GLY A 140 6.06 -5.13 -10.60
CA GLY A 140 6.65 -4.74 -11.89
C GLY A 140 7.76 -5.71 -12.30
N ALA A 141 8.18 -5.66 -13.56
CA ALA A 141 9.29 -6.46 -14.04
C ALA A 141 10.62 -6.10 -13.35
N ASP A 142 10.73 -4.87 -12.88
CA ASP A 142 11.86 -4.35 -12.11
C ASP A 142 11.41 -3.29 -11.11
N ARG A 143 12.37 -2.75 -10.32
CA ARG A 143 12.08 -1.72 -9.32
C ARG A 143 11.55 -0.41 -9.92
N PRO A 144 12.09 0.15 -11.01
CA PRO A 144 11.55 1.34 -11.66
C PRO A 144 10.09 1.17 -12.09
N GLU A 145 9.73 0.04 -12.70
CA GLU A 145 8.35 -0.23 -13.10
C GLU A 145 7.43 -0.39 -11.89
N ALA A 146 7.88 -1.09 -10.85
CA ALA A 146 7.10 -1.23 -9.61
C ALA A 146 6.85 0.14 -8.96
N ILE A 147 7.84 1.04 -8.91
CA ILE A 147 7.68 2.41 -8.39
C ILE A 147 6.70 3.20 -9.25
N ALA A 148 6.83 3.18 -10.57
CA ALA A 148 5.93 3.89 -11.47
C ALA A 148 4.47 3.42 -11.29
N ARG A 149 4.26 2.09 -11.19
CA ARG A 149 2.95 1.49 -10.94
C ARG A 149 2.40 1.85 -9.57
N ALA A 150 3.24 1.82 -8.52
CA ALA A 150 2.85 2.22 -7.16
C ALA A 150 2.38 3.68 -7.13
N ARG A 151 3.11 4.58 -7.76
CA ARG A 151 2.75 6.00 -7.84
C ARG A 151 1.43 6.20 -8.58
N GLN A 152 1.24 5.51 -9.71
CA GLN A 152 -0.03 5.58 -10.43
C GLN A 152 -1.18 5.04 -9.58
N ALA A 153 -0.99 3.89 -8.93
CA ALA A 153 -2.02 3.26 -8.12
C ALA A 153 -2.38 4.11 -6.90
N VAL A 154 -1.40 4.64 -6.14
CA VAL A 154 -1.67 5.46 -4.96
C VAL A 154 -2.38 6.77 -5.29
N ARG A 155 -2.10 7.37 -6.45
CA ARG A 155 -2.80 8.57 -6.95
C ARG A 155 -4.23 8.29 -7.38
N ASN A 156 -4.50 7.08 -7.85
CA ASN A 156 -5.84 6.64 -8.22
C ASN A 156 -6.63 6.10 -7.02
N TYR A 157 -6.01 5.99 -5.85
CA TYR A 157 -6.68 5.52 -4.64
C TYR A 157 -7.50 6.67 -4.02
N VAL A 158 -8.81 6.63 -4.17
CA VAL A 158 -9.69 7.67 -3.64
C VAL A 158 -10.31 7.21 -2.33
N ILE A 159 -10.00 7.92 -1.25
CA ILE A 159 -10.62 7.75 0.07
C ILE A 159 -11.07 9.13 0.53
N LEU A 160 -12.37 9.38 0.55
CA LEU A 160 -12.93 10.65 1.02
C LEU A 160 -13.62 10.48 2.38
N GLY A 161 -13.54 11.52 3.20
CA GLY A 161 -14.14 11.58 4.54
C GLY A 161 -13.13 11.51 5.68
N VAL A 162 -11.96 10.90 5.45
CA VAL A 162 -10.85 10.86 6.41
C VAL A 162 -9.53 11.26 5.73
N THR A 163 -8.65 11.88 6.50
CA THR A 163 -7.29 12.17 6.03
C THR A 163 -6.47 10.87 6.00
N THR A 164 -5.70 10.68 4.95
CA THR A 164 -4.85 9.50 4.76
C THR A 164 -3.41 9.90 4.43
N ASN A 165 -2.50 8.94 4.57
CA ASN A 165 -1.08 9.10 4.27
C ASN A 165 -0.74 8.93 2.77
N THR A 166 -1.70 8.83 1.87
CA THR A 166 -1.47 8.54 0.43
C THR A 166 -0.55 9.55 -0.25
N GLY A 167 -0.71 10.84 0.04
CA GLY A 167 0.17 11.89 -0.49
C GLY A 167 1.62 11.74 0.00
N TYR A 168 1.81 11.39 1.27
CA TYR A 168 3.12 11.12 1.85
C TYR A 168 3.79 9.90 1.20
N LEU A 169 3.02 8.84 0.94
CA LEU A 169 3.51 7.64 0.25
C LEU A 169 3.94 7.95 -1.20
N ASP A 170 3.19 8.77 -1.95
CA ASP A 170 3.62 9.20 -3.30
C ASP A 170 4.90 10.05 -3.23
N ALA A 171 5.06 10.91 -2.23
CA ALA A 171 6.28 11.69 -2.03
C ALA A 171 7.50 10.79 -1.75
N ILE A 172 7.36 9.75 -0.93
CA ILE A 172 8.41 8.74 -0.70
C ILE A 172 8.79 8.06 -2.02
N LEU A 173 7.80 7.56 -2.77
CA LEU A 173 8.02 6.86 -4.04
C LEU A 173 8.68 7.78 -5.09
N ALA A 174 8.44 9.09 -5.03
CA ALA A 174 9.03 10.08 -5.92
C ALA A 174 10.46 10.45 -5.54
N HIS A 175 10.90 10.16 -4.31
CA HIS A 175 12.20 10.59 -3.81
C HIS A 175 13.34 9.87 -4.54
N PRO A 176 14.39 10.62 -5.02
CA PRO A 176 15.49 10.02 -5.77
C PRO A 176 16.22 8.91 -5.02
N ASP A 177 16.49 9.10 -3.72
CA ASP A 177 17.17 8.09 -2.91
C ASP A 177 16.32 6.84 -2.73
N PHE A 178 15.00 6.98 -2.58
CA PHE A 178 14.12 5.82 -2.54
C PHE A 178 14.12 5.07 -3.89
N ALA A 179 14.05 5.80 -5.00
CA ALA A 179 14.11 5.22 -6.35
C ALA A 179 15.44 4.47 -6.59
N ALA A 180 16.55 5.05 -6.15
CA ALA A 180 17.88 4.46 -6.27
C ALA A 180 18.17 3.33 -5.28
N GLY A 181 17.34 3.15 -4.22
CA GLY A 181 17.60 2.20 -3.14
C GLY A 181 18.62 2.70 -2.11
N ASN A 182 18.95 3.98 -2.13
CA ASN A 182 19.93 4.61 -1.23
C ASN A 182 19.24 5.16 0.04
N PHE A 183 18.70 4.28 0.86
CA PHE A 183 18.03 4.68 2.09
C PHE A 183 18.38 3.73 3.23
N SER A 184 18.32 4.27 4.43
CA SER A 184 18.47 3.54 5.69
C SER A 184 17.22 3.71 6.55
N THR A 185 17.24 3.17 7.76
CA THR A 185 16.15 3.35 8.74
C THR A 185 15.97 4.80 9.18
N SER A 186 16.97 5.69 8.98
CA SER A 186 16.88 7.12 9.29
C SER A 186 16.26 7.96 8.16
N PHE A 187 16.09 7.40 6.95
CA PHE A 187 15.65 8.11 5.75
C PHE A 187 14.39 8.97 5.96
N LEU A 188 13.34 8.41 6.55
CA LEU A 188 12.09 9.12 6.75
C LEU A 188 12.26 10.33 7.71
N GLY A 189 13.09 10.17 8.75
CA GLY A 189 13.39 11.26 9.67
C GLY A 189 14.23 12.37 9.03
N GLU A 190 15.25 12.00 8.26
CA GLU A 190 16.14 12.94 7.56
C GLU A 190 15.41 13.72 6.47
N GLN A 191 14.44 13.11 5.79
CA GLN A 191 13.68 13.72 4.70
C GLN A 191 12.29 14.23 5.15
N ALA A 192 11.98 14.25 6.44
CA ALA A 192 10.66 14.57 6.96
C ALA A 192 10.09 15.88 6.40
N GLN A 193 10.87 16.96 6.36
CA GLN A 193 10.40 18.26 5.85
C GLN A 193 10.04 18.22 4.36
N THR A 194 10.78 17.48 3.56
CA THR A 194 10.53 17.34 2.12
C THR A 194 9.30 16.46 1.86
N LEU A 195 9.20 15.36 2.60
CA LEU A 195 8.14 14.37 2.41
C LEU A 195 6.77 14.84 2.93
N THR A 196 6.74 15.73 3.92
CA THR A 196 5.51 16.30 4.50
C THR A 196 5.18 17.70 3.97
N ALA A 197 5.93 18.19 2.98
CA ALA A 197 5.63 19.49 2.39
C ALA A 197 4.18 19.51 1.87
N PRO A 198 3.43 20.60 2.12
CA PRO A 198 2.07 20.73 1.61
C PRO A 198 2.08 20.66 0.09
N GLY A 199 1.16 19.90 -0.49
CA GLY A 199 0.94 19.88 -1.93
C GLY A 199 0.45 21.24 -2.45
N GLU A 200 0.32 21.35 -3.77
CA GLU A 200 -0.28 22.55 -4.38
C GLU A 200 -1.69 22.78 -3.84
N ASP A 201 -2.02 24.05 -3.58
CA ASP A 201 -3.37 24.44 -3.21
C ASP A 201 -4.31 24.29 -4.43
N VAL A 202 -5.08 23.21 -4.43
CA VAL A 202 -6.07 22.89 -5.47
C VAL A 202 -7.50 23.33 -5.07
N SER A 203 -7.66 24.11 -4.01
CA SER A 203 -8.99 24.53 -3.50
C SER A 203 -9.85 25.16 -4.58
N HIS A 204 -9.27 25.95 -5.47
CA HIS A 204 -9.97 26.55 -6.62
C HIS A 204 -10.49 25.52 -7.63
N LEU A 205 -9.75 24.40 -7.83
CA LEU A 205 -10.20 23.31 -8.71
C LEU A 205 -11.33 22.52 -8.05
N LEU A 206 -11.27 22.30 -6.73
CA LEU A 206 -12.35 21.65 -5.99
C LEU A 206 -13.64 22.47 -6.00
N ILE A 207 -13.53 23.79 -5.85
CA ILE A 207 -14.68 24.72 -5.96
C ILE A 207 -15.27 24.67 -7.37
N ALA A 208 -14.42 24.68 -8.40
CA ALA A 208 -14.88 24.59 -9.78
C ALA A 208 -15.55 23.25 -10.07
N ALA A 209 -14.98 22.14 -9.58
CA ALA A 209 -15.56 20.80 -9.73
C ALA A 209 -16.92 20.69 -9.00
N ALA A 210 -17.03 21.23 -7.78
CA ALA A 210 -18.28 21.27 -7.04
C ALA A 210 -19.35 22.10 -7.78
N ALA A 211 -18.99 23.26 -8.33
CA ALA A 211 -19.90 24.08 -9.12
C ALA A 211 -20.37 23.37 -10.40
N LEU A 212 -19.49 22.63 -11.07
CA LEU A 212 -19.82 21.86 -12.27
C LEU A 212 -20.61 20.58 -11.98
N SER A 213 -20.60 20.08 -10.74
CA SER A 213 -21.41 18.93 -10.33
C SER A 213 -22.88 19.28 -10.05
N ASP A 214 -23.21 20.57 -9.92
CA ASP A 214 -24.60 21.02 -9.79
C ASP A 214 -25.29 21.00 -11.17
N GLU A 215 -26.13 20.01 -11.41
CA GLU A 215 -26.85 19.83 -12.68
C GLU A 215 -27.68 21.09 -13.09
N ARG A 216 -28.11 21.88 -12.12
CA ARG A 216 -28.87 23.13 -12.39
C ARG A 216 -27.98 24.20 -12.98
N LEU A 217 -26.76 24.38 -12.38
CA LEU A 217 -25.78 25.33 -12.90
C LEU A 217 -25.26 24.93 -14.27
N VAL A 218 -24.99 23.64 -14.47
CA VAL A 218 -24.55 23.08 -15.76
C VAL A 218 -25.65 23.29 -16.83
N ALA A 219 -26.93 23.06 -16.51
CA ALA A 219 -28.04 23.27 -17.44
C ALA A 219 -28.24 24.77 -17.80
N GLU A 220 -28.03 25.67 -16.86
CA GLU A 220 -28.11 27.12 -17.09
C GLU A 220 -26.94 27.62 -17.97
N VAL A 221 -25.71 27.22 -17.65
CA VAL A 221 -24.49 27.65 -18.38
C VAL A 221 -24.46 27.09 -19.81
N MET A 222 -24.85 25.84 -19.99
CA MET A 222 -24.79 25.18 -21.29
C MET A 222 -26.00 25.44 -22.17
N GLN A 223 -27.12 26.01 -21.64
CA GLN A 223 -28.37 26.21 -22.36
C GLN A 223 -28.78 24.99 -23.21
N ILE A 224 -28.61 23.81 -22.67
CA ILE A 224 -28.90 22.58 -23.40
C ILE A 224 -30.40 22.45 -23.62
N PRO A 225 -30.88 22.40 -24.87
CA PRO A 225 -32.29 22.22 -25.15
C PRO A 225 -32.82 20.95 -24.45
N GLU A 226 -34.06 21.04 -23.90
CA GLU A 226 -34.67 19.97 -23.10
C GLU A 226 -34.65 18.59 -23.80
N MET A 227 -34.77 18.61 -25.14
CA MET A 227 -34.73 17.43 -25.98
C MET A 227 -33.36 16.74 -25.96
N HIS A 228 -32.26 17.50 -25.91
CA HIS A 228 -30.91 16.96 -25.84
C HIS A 228 -30.56 16.46 -24.42
N ARG A 229 -31.12 17.07 -23.38
CA ARG A 229 -30.96 16.64 -21.99
C ARG A 229 -31.54 15.22 -21.77
N LYS A 230 -32.72 14.94 -22.37
CA LYS A 230 -33.32 13.61 -22.34
C LYS A 230 -32.55 12.54 -23.12
N MET A 231 -31.76 12.92 -24.12
CA MET A 231 -30.90 12.00 -24.87
C MET A 231 -29.63 11.61 -24.12
N GLY A 232 -29.17 12.42 -23.16
CA GLY A 232 -27.98 12.12 -22.33
C GLY A 232 -28.16 10.95 -21.36
N GLU A 233 -29.38 10.51 -21.10
CA GLU A 233 -29.70 9.34 -20.27
C GLU A 233 -29.59 7.99 -21.03
N TRP A 234 -29.39 8.05 -22.36
CA TRP A 234 -29.16 6.85 -23.15
C TRP A 234 -27.69 6.40 -23.00
N ARG A 235 -27.49 5.35 -22.22
CA ARG A 235 -26.22 4.60 -22.19
C ARG A 235 -26.38 3.38 -23.11
N ASN A 236 -25.45 3.26 -24.08
CA ASN A 236 -25.29 2.04 -24.87
C ASN A 236 -24.74 0.91 -23.99
#